data_f1cfeb120c5583bf560f8d4c99eb89d8
#
_entry.id   f1cfeb120c5583bf560f8d4c99eb89d8
#
_cell.length_a   1.000
_cell.length_b   1.000
_cell.length_c   1.000
_cell.angle_alpha   90.00
_cell.angle_beta   90.00
_cell.angle_gamma   90.00
#
_symmetry.space_group_name_H-M   'P 1'
#
loop_
_entity.id
_entity.type
_entity.pdbx_description
1 polymer ?
#
loop_
_entity_poly.entity_id
_entity_poly.type
_entity_poly.pdbx_seq_one_letter_code
_entity_poly.pdbx_strand_id
1 'polypeptide(L)'
;GLRRARAASALMLALPGGAYLYQGEERGLPEVVDLPDAARQDPTWFRTNGEKYGRDGCRVPIPWEAGKPAAGFNTTGEAWLPQPDGWSDFARDTEAADPDSTLNLYTEALRLRRAHDLGSGNVHWVPGVRRTTVALRNRDVVIIANLGKRSVALPAGELLLSSGPLERDGSITLLPSDTTVWLQG
;
A
#
# COMPACT_ATOMS: atom_id res chain seq x y z
N GLY A 1 8.72 6.64 1.20
CA GLY A 1 8.15 5.55 1.94
C GLY A 1 6.71 5.27 1.55
N LEU A 2 5.74 5.65 2.36
CA LEU A 2 4.34 5.24 2.24
C LEU A 2 3.68 5.56 0.88
N ARG A 3 3.88 6.76 0.32
CA ARG A 3 3.33 7.12 -1.00
C ARG A 3 3.78 6.15 -2.09
N ARG A 4 5.08 5.79 -2.12
CA ARG A 4 5.63 4.82 -3.07
C ARG A 4 5.03 3.42 -2.86
N ALA A 5 4.85 2.99 -1.61
CA ALA A 5 4.22 1.72 -1.28
C ALA A 5 2.77 1.68 -1.78
N ARG A 6 1.96 2.69 -1.47
CA ARG A 6 0.58 2.82 -1.96
C ARG A 6 0.51 2.78 -3.50
N ALA A 7 1.41 3.51 -4.17
CA ALA A 7 1.46 3.52 -5.64
C ALA A 7 1.83 2.14 -6.21
N ALA A 8 2.80 1.45 -5.60
CA ALA A 8 3.19 0.10 -6.01
C ALA A 8 2.07 -0.92 -5.79
N SER A 9 1.37 -0.85 -4.66
CA SER A 9 0.23 -1.73 -4.35
C SER A 9 -0.93 -1.50 -5.30
N ALA A 10 -1.27 -0.24 -5.60
CA ALA A 10 -2.31 0.06 -6.59
C ALA A 10 -1.91 -0.45 -7.99
N LEU A 11 -0.63 -0.36 -8.38
CA LEU A 11 -0.16 -0.95 -9.63
C LEU A 11 -0.28 -2.49 -9.60
N MET A 12 0.21 -3.14 -8.54
CA MET A 12 0.17 -4.59 -8.39
C MET A 12 -1.26 -5.14 -8.43
N LEU A 13 -2.19 -4.51 -7.71
CA LEU A 13 -3.59 -4.93 -7.64
C LEU A 13 -4.33 -4.78 -8.97
N ALA A 14 -3.82 -3.99 -9.91
CA ALA A 14 -4.37 -3.87 -11.26
C ALA A 14 -3.88 -4.96 -12.23
N LEU A 15 -2.87 -5.75 -11.86
CA LEU A 15 -2.30 -6.77 -12.74
C LEU A 15 -3.13 -8.06 -12.74
N PRO A 16 -3.10 -8.87 -13.82
CA PRO A 16 -3.77 -10.18 -13.86
C PRO A 16 -3.07 -11.19 -12.95
N GLY A 17 -3.76 -12.29 -12.67
CA GLY A 17 -3.28 -13.38 -11.83
C GLY A 17 -3.62 -13.20 -10.35
N GLY A 18 -2.96 -13.96 -9.48
CA GLY A 18 -3.11 -13.86 -8.04
C GLY A 18 -2.43 -12.63 -7.46
N ALA A 19 -3.03 -11.99 -6.47
CA ALA A 19 -2.41 -10.93 -5.68
C ALA A 19 -2.14 -11.46 -4.27
N TYR A 20 -0.90 -11.35 -3.81
CA TYR A 20 -0.49 -11.75 -2.47
C TYR A 20 -0.25 -10.52 -1.62
N LEU A 21 -0.92 -10.43 -0.49
CA LEU A 21 -0.81 -9.33 0.47
C LEU A 21 -0.20 -9.88 1.77
N TYR A 22 0.79 -9.18 2.28
CA TYR A 22 1.30 -9.48 3.61
C TYR A 22 0.49 -8.71 4.65
N GLN A 23 0.25 -9.33 5.80
CA GLN A 23 -0.52 -8.72 6.88
C GLN A 23 0.07 -7.38 7.31
N GLY A 24 -0.76 -6.34 7.36
CA GLY A 24 -0.38 -4.99 7.77
C GLY A 24 0.04 -4.06 6.63
N GLU A 25 0.34 -4.58 5.42
CA GLU A 25 0.64 -3.70 4.29
C GLU A 25 -0.59 -2.91 3.83
N GLU A 26 -1.79 -3.48 4.01
CA GLU A 26 -3.07 -2.82 3.72
C GLU A 26 -3.34 -1.62 4.63
N ARG A 27 -2.56 -1.48 5.69
CA ARG A 27 -2.59 -0.33 6.61
C ARG A 27 -1.38 0.58 6.47
N GLY A 28 -0.44 0.23 5.58
CA GLY A 28 0.80 0.96 5.45
C GLY A 28 1.71 0.85 6.67
N LEU A 29 1.57 -0.21 7.48
CA LEU A 29 2.41 -0.46 8.64
C LEU A 29 3.89 -0.49 8.24
N PRO A 30 4.76 0.30 8.89
CA PRO A 30 6.18 0.21 8.66
C PRO A 30 6.78 -1.03 9.34
N GLU A 31 7.92 -1.49 8.87
CA GLU A 31 8.74 -2.43 9.61
C GLU A 31 9.27 -1.76 10.90
N VAL A 32 9.16 -2.45 12.03
CA VAL A 32 9.71 -1.98 13.31
C VAL A 32 11.18 -2.44 13.39
N VAL A 33 12.08 -1.54 13.03
CA VAL A 33 13.52 -1.86 12.92
C VAL A 33 14.25 -1.77 14.27
N ASP A 34 13.72 -1.03 15.22
CA ASP A 34 14.31 -0.72 16.54
C ASP A 34 13.77 -1.59 17.68
N LEU A 35 13.31 -2.79 17.36
CA LEU A 35 12.93 -3.78 18.36
C LEU A 35 14.09 -4.07 19.31
N PRO A 36 13.81 -4.15 20.64
CA PRO A 36 14.82 -4.60 21.61
C PRO A 36 15.38 -5.98 21.23
N ASP A 37 16.70 -6.15 21.36
CA ASP A 37 17.36 -7.43 21.02
C ASP A 37 16.78 -8.61 21.79
N ALA A 38 16.40 -8.39 23.06
CA ALA A 38 15.78 -9.40 23.91
C ALA A 38 14.40 -9.89 23.40
N ALA A 39 13.72 -9.09 22.58
CA ALA A 39 12.43 -9.46 22.00
C ALA A 39 12.58 -10.23 20.67
N ARG A 40 13.78 -10.25 20.09
CA ARG A 40 14.03 -10.87 18.79
C ARG A 40 14.08 -12.40 18.90
N GLN A 41 13.35 -13.07 18.01
CA GLN A 41 13.27 -14.55 17.97
C GLN A 41 13.43 -15.12 16.56
N ASP A 42 13.64 -14.29 15.54
CA ASP A 42 13.89 -14.80 14.19
C ASP A 42 15.19 -15.64 14.18
N PRO A 43 15.17 -16.86 13.62
CA PRO A 43 16.35 -17.71 13.53
C PRO A 43 17.54 -17.03 12.83
N THR A 44 17.30 -16.03 11.99
CA THR A 44 18.36 -15.26 11.31
C THR A 44 19.16 -14.44 12.31
N TRP A 45 18.50 -13.83 13.30
CA TRP A 45 19.16 -13.10 14.39
C TRP A 45 20.17 -13.97 15.12
N PHE A 46 19.76 -15.16 15.55
CA PHE A 46 20.62 -16.08 16.28
C PHE A 46 21.73 -16.65 15.40
N ARG A 47 21.45 -17.07 14.17
CA ARG A 47 22.45 -17.64 13.26
C ARG A 47 23.53 -16.65 12.83
N THR A 48 23.23 -15.36 12.86
CA THR A 48 24.17 -14.30 12.48
C THR A 48 24.77 -13.58 13.69
N ASN A 49 24.58 -14.09 14.91
CA ASN A 49 25.05 -13.47 16.15
C ASN A 49 24.66 -11.98 16.25
N GLY A 50 23.44 -11.64 15.85
CA GLY A 50 22.92 -10.28 15.90
C GLY A 50 23.29 -9.37 14.73
N GLU A 51 23.99 -9.85 13.71
CA GLU A 51 24.33 -9.02 12.54
C GLU A 51 23.14 -8.74 11.62
N LYS A 52 22.13 -9.62 11.61
CA LYS A 52 20.92 -9.48 10.78
C LYS A 52 19.66 -9.64 11.60
N TYR A 53 18.80 -8.64 11.54
CA TYR A 53 17.57 -8.59 12.36
C TYR A 53 16.53 -9.66 12.03
N GLY A 54 16.53 -10.22 10.82
CA GLY A 54 15.50 -11.16 10.42
C GLY A 54 14.17 -10.46 10.13
N ARG A 55 13.03 -11.09 10.50
CA ARG A 55 11.68 -10.64 10.15
C ARG A 55 10.83 -10.25 11.36
N ASP A 56 11.37 -10.16 12.55
CA ASP A 56 10.56 -9.85 13.75
C ASP A 56 9.87 -8.49 13.62
N GLY A 57 10.52 -7.50 12.99
CA GLY A 57 9.96 -6.17 12.81
C GLY A 57 8.67 -6.10 11.97
N CYS A 58 8.46 -7.05 11.06
CA CYS A 58 7.23 -7.13 10.29
C CYS A 58 6.18 -8.08 10.89
N ARG A 59 6.43 -8.63 12.09
CA ARG A 59 5.53 -9.54 12.82
C ARG A 59 4.95 -8.92 14.08
N VAL A 60 5.25 -7.64 14.34
CA VAL A 60 4.65 -6.91 15.47
C VAL A 60 3.12 -6.97 15.35
N PRO A 61 2.41 -7.24 16.48
CA PRO A 61 0.96 -7.40 16.45
C PRO A 61 0.23 -6.22 15.78
N ILE A 62 -0.66 -6.56 14.86
CA ILE A 62 -1.42 -5.58 14.09
C ILE A 62 -2.41 -4.84 15.01
N PRO A 63 -2.51 -3.51 14.94
CA PRO A 63 -3.47 -2.73 15.72
C PRO A 63 -4.87 -2.82 15.11
N TRP A 64 -5.88 -3.10 15.93
CA TRP A 64 -7.28 -3.28 15.51
C TRP A 64 -8.20 -2.16 16.01
N GLU A 65 -8.07 -1.79 17.28
CA GLU A 65 -8.88 -0.80 17.97
C GLU A 65 -7.97 0.14 18.76
N ALA A 66 -7.87 1.41 18.36
CA ALA A 66 -6.90 2.37 18.89
C ALA A 66 -6.97 2.55 20.41
N GLY A 67 -8.20 2.55 20.98
CA GLY A 67 -8.43 2.78 22.40
C GLY A 67 -8.35 1.53 23.30
N LYS A 68 -7.92 0.37 22.78
CA LYS A 68 -7.89 -0.89 23.53
C LYS A 68 -6.45 -1.30 23.90
N PRO A 69 -6.29 -2.17 24.94
CA PRO A 69 -5.01 -2.77 25.27
C PRO A 69 -4.36 -3.44 24.05
N ALA A 70 -3.05 -3.29 23.89
CA ALA A 70 -2.30 -3.72 22.70
C ALA A 70 -2.98 -3.31 21.38
N ALA A 71 -3.59 -2.12 21.33
CA ALA A 71 -4.39 -1.62 20.21
C ALA A 71 -5.44 -2.65 19.72
N GLY A 72 -6.10 -3.34 20.64
CA GLY A 72 -7.15 -4.32 20.33
C GLY A 72 -6.66 -5.69 19.87
N PHE A 73 -5.34 -5.95 19.85
CA PHE A 73 -4.80 -7.25 19.49
C PHE A 73 -5.15 -8.33 20.52
N ASN A 74 -5.14 -7.99 21.79
CA ASN A 74 -5.57 -8.84 22.90
C ASN A 74 -6.16 -8.02 24.06
N THR A 75 -6.63 -8.70 25.10
CA THR A 75 -7.27 -8.09 26.25
C THR A 75 -6.30 -7.79 27.39
N THR A 76 -5.09 -8.33 27.39
CA THR A 76 -4.10 -8.17 28.46
C THR A 76 -3.23 -6.93 28.28
N GLY A 77 -3.05 -6.47 27.04
CA GLY A 77 -2.12 -5.41 26.69
C GLY A 77 -0.69 -5.88 26.48
N GLU A 78 -0.39 -7.14 26.77
CA GLU A 78 0.92 -7.73 26.59
C GLU A 78 1.05 -8.38 25.23
N ALA A 79 2.17 -8.14 24.54
CA ALA A 79 2.49 -8.75 23.26
C ALA A 79 3.95 -9.22 23.28
N TRP A 80 4.18 -10.36 22.65
CA TRP A 80 5.53 -10.89 22.55
C TRP A 80 6.49 -9.91 21.86
N LEU A 81 6.12 -9.35 20.71
CA LEU A 81 6.85 -8.25 20.09
C LEU A 81 6.17 -6.94 20.50
N PRO A 82 6.90 -6.00 21.16
CA PRO A 82 6.31 -4.77 21.61
C PRO A 82 5.83 -3.90 20.46
N GLN A 83 4.63 -3.36 20.60
CA GLN A 83 4.11 -2.36 19.67
C GLN A 83 4.79 -1.01 19.94
N PRO A 84 5.30 -0.30 18.92
CA PRO A 84 5.91 1.02 19.12
C PRO A 84 4.87 2.10 19.45
N ASP A 85 5.35 3.22 19.98
CA ASP A 85 4.51 4.40 20.19
C ASP A 85 3.86 4.84 18.86
N GLY A 86 2.60 5.30 18.92
CA GLY A 86 1.85 5.70 17.75
C GLY A 86 1.31 4.53 16.89
N TRP A 87 1.52 3.27 17.31
CA TRP A 87 1.03 2.10 16.56
C TRP A 87 -0.49 2.09 16.40
N SER A 88 -1.20 2.65 17.39
CA SER A 88 -2.65 2.83 17.36
C SER A 88 -3.16 3.74 16.24
N ASP A 89 -2.32 4.61 15.69
CA ASP A 89 -2.70 5.48 14.55
C ASP A 89 -2.99 4.66 13.29
N PHE A 90 -2.39 3.47 13.19
CA PHE A 90 -2.64 2.48 12.13
C PHE A 90 -3.76 1.48 12.49
N ALA A 91 -4.51 1.70 13.56
CA ALA A 91 -5.56 0.80 13.96
C ALA A 91 -6.67 0.74 12.88
N ARG A 92 -7.27 -0.45 12.73
CA ARG A 92 -8.30 -0.67 11.70
C ARG A 92 -9.49 0.28 11.85
N ASP A 93 -9.91 0.56 13.08
CA ASP A 93 -11.03 1.47 13.33
C ASP A 93 -10.68 2.91 12.96
N THR A 94 -9.46 3.35 13.25
CA THR A 94 -8.94 4.68 12.85
C THR A 94 -8.90 4.80 11.33
N GLU A 95 -8.25 3.85 10.64
CA GLU A 95 -8.11 3.90 9.19
C GLU A 95 -9.44 3.69 8.45
N ALA A 96 -10.35 2.89 8.97
CA ALA A 96 -11.66 2.71 8.36
C ALA A 96 -12.50 4.01 8.36
N ALA A 97 -12.25 4.89 9.32
CA ALA A 97 -12.92 6.19 9.42
C ALA A 97 -12.29 7.27 8.52
N ASP A 98 -11.05 7.08 8.07
CA ASP A 98 -10.33 8.00 7.19
C ASP A 98 -10.46 7.56 5.72
N PRO A 99 -11.19 8.30 4.87
CA PRO A 99 -11.36 7.95 3.46
C PRO A 99 -10.04 7.94 2.68
N ASP A 100 -9.02 8.67 3.12
CA ASP A 100 -7.71 8.75 2.47
C ASP A 100 -6.72 7.71 3.02
N SER A 101 -7.14 6.84 3.94
CA SER A 101 -6.29 5.81 4.53
C SER A 101 -5.78 4.79 3.52
N THR A 102 -4.74 4.06 3.91
CA THR A 102 -4.22 2.94 3.12
C THR A 102 -5.21 1.79 3.09
N LEU A 103 -5.92 1.52 4.20
CA LEU A 103 -6.95 0.49 4.29
C LEU A 103 -8.09 0.74 3.29
N ASN A 104 -8.57 1.97 3.19
CA ASN A 104 -9.64 2.33 2.26
C ASN A 104 -9.15 2.29 0.80
N LEU A 105 -7.90 2.67 0.52
CA LEU A 105 -7.30 2.47 -0.80
C LEU A 105 -7.30 0.98 -1.21
N TYR A 106 -6.86 0.08 -0.32
CA TYR A 106 -6.84 -1.36 -0.62
C TYR A 106 -8.25 -1.93 -0.78
N THR A 107 -9.18 -1.50 0.06
CA THR A 107 -10.59 -1.92 -0.01
C THR A 107 -11.18 -1.57 -1.37
N GLU A 108 -11.00 -0.33 -1.79
CA GLU A 108 -11.53 0.14 -3.08
C GLU A 108 -10.80 -0.50 -4.27
N ALA A 109 -9.48 -0.62 -4.22
CA ALA A 109 -8.72 -1.30 -5.27
C ALA A 109 -9.17 -2.76 -5.45
N LEU A 110 -9.40 -3.50 -4.36
CA LEU A 110 -9.88 -4.88 -4.42
C LEU A 110 -11.32 -4.96 -4.92
N ARG A 111 -12.18 -4.00 -4.56
CA ARG A 111 -13.55 -3.90 -5.09
C ARG A 111 -13.53 -3.68 -6.59
N LEU A 112 -12.76 -2.71 -7.08
CA LEU A 112 -12.61 -2.41 -8.50
C LEU A 112 -11.95 -3.56 -9.26
N ARG A 113 -10.91 -4.18 -8.68
CA ARG A 113 -10.27 -5.36 -9.28
C ARG A 113 -11.28 -6.47 -9.59
N ARG A 114 -12.25 -6.70 -8.69
CA ARG A 114 -13.33 -7.68 -8.92
C ARG A 114 -14.35 -7.16 -9.93
N ALA A 115 -14.78 -5.90 -9.82
CA ALA A 115 -15.79 -5.31 -10.68
C ALA A 115 -15.37 -5.30 -12.17
N HIS A 116 -14.09 -5.04 -12.45
CA HIS A 116 -13.51 -5.01 -13.80
C HIS A 116 -12.84 -6.35 -14.21
N ASP A 117 -12.98 -7.40 -13.40
CA ASP A 117 -12.38 -8.74 -13.66
C ASP A 117 -10.89 -8.68 -14.02
N LEU A 118 -10.13 -7.81 -13.34
CA LEU A 118 -8.72 -7.58 -13.66
C LEU A 118 -7.85 -8.82 -13.43
N GLY A 119 -8.23 -9.68 -12.48
CA GLY A 119 -7.53 -10.92 -12.18
C GLY A 119 -7.44 -11.89 -13.36
N SER A 120 -8.47 -11.93 -14.21
CA SER A 120 -8.58 -12.81 -15.39
C SER A 120 -8.21 -12.07 -16.68
N GLY A 121 -7.68 -10.84 -16.59
CA GLY A 121 -7.36 -10.01 -17.74
C GLY A 121 -6.02 -10.34 -18.40
N ASN A 122 -5.62 -9.46 -19.30
CA ASN A 122 -4.32 -9.46 -19.97
C ASN A 122 -3.76 -8.04 -19.98
N VAL A 123 -2.45 -7.93 -19.81
CA VAL A 123 -1.77 -6.64 -19.77
C VAL A 123 -1.18 -6.27 -21.12
N HIS A 124 -1.47 -5.05 -21.55
CA HIS A 124 -0.88 -4.45 -22.74
C HIS A 124 -0.21 -3.13 -22.37
N TRP A 125 0.97 -2.87 -22.91
CA TRP A 125 1.63 -1.59 -22.76
C TRP A 125 0.89 -0.47 -23.48
N VAL A 126 0.71 0.67 -22.80
CA VAL A 126 0.22 1.90 -23.43
C VAL A 126 1.43 2.72 -23.85
N PRO A 127 1.63 2.99 -25.17
CA PRO A 127 2.78 3.73 -25.65
C PRO A 127 2.66 5.24 -25.36
N GLY A 128 3.75 5.96 -25.55
CA GLY A 128 3.75 7.44 -25.50
C GLY A 128 3.97 8.05 -24.10
N VAL A 129 4.22 7.23 -23.08
CA VAL A 129 4.53 7.73 -21.74
C VAL A 129 6.03 7.95 -21.51
N ARG A 130 6.36 8.75 -20.51
CA ARG A 130 7.75 8.99 -20.12
C ARG A 130 8.40 7.71 -19.59
N ARG A 131 9.72 7.59 -19.75
CA ARG A 131 10.52 6.43 -19.30
C ARG A 131 10.38 6.09 -17.81
N THR A 132 9.99 7.07 -16.98
CA THR A 132 9.77 6.90 -15.53
C THR A 132 8.30 6.65 -15.16
N THR A 133 7.46 6.47 -16.15
CA THR A 133 6.03 6.24 -15.99
C THR A 133 5.70 4.86 -16.56
N VAL A 134 4.98 4.05 -15.80
CA VAL A 134 4.40 2.79 -16.27
C VAL A 134 2.97 3.09 -16.71
N ALA A 135 2.62 2.73 -17.93
CA ALA A 135 1.23 2.80 -18.40
C ALA A 135 0.83 1.47 -19.03
N LEU A 136 -0.20 0.87 -18.51
CA LEU A 136 -0.70 -0.44 -18.87
C LEU A 136 -2.21 -0.36 -19.09
N ARG A 137 -2.72 -1.23 -19.95
CA ARG A 137 -4.15 -1.52 -20.06
C ARG A 137 -4.39 -2.95 -19.64
N ASN A 138 -5.37 -3.15 -18.77
CA ASN A 138 -5.88 -4.46 -18.39
C ASN A 138 -7.41 -4.40 -18.48
N ARG A 139 -8.01 -5.18 -19.38
CA ARG A 139 -9.44 -5.08 -19.69
C ARG A 139 -9.80 -3.65 -20.15
N ASP A 140 -10.82 -3.07 -19.53
CA ASP A 140 -11.32 -1.70 -19.72
C ASP A 140 -10.65 -0.67 -18.82
N VAL A 141 -9.60 -1.05 -18.09
CA VAL A 141 -8.89 -0.15 -17.17
C VAL A 141 -7.52 0.21 -17.71
N VAL A 142 -7.21 1.50 -17.74
CA VAL A 142 -5.88 2.03 -17.99
C VAL A 142 -5.23 2.39 -16.67
N ILE A 143 -4.08 1.81 -16.40
CA ILE A 143 -3.31 1.97 -15.17
C ILE A 143 -2.09 2.83 -15.49
N ILE A 144 -1.90 3.93 -14.79
CA ILE A 144 -0.75 4.81 -14.97
C ILE A 144 -0.07 5.03 -13.63
N ALA A 145 1.20 4.63 -13.52
CA ALA A 145 2.02 4.81 -12.33
C ALA A 145 3.19 5.75 -12.63
N ASN A 146 3.27 6.86 -11.94
CA ASN A 146 4.39 7.79 -12.05
C ASN A 146 5.42 7.52 -10.95
N LEU A 147 6.51 6.88 -11.32
CA LEU A 147 7.64 6.58 -10.43
C LEU A 147 8.77 7.60 -10.55
N GLY A 148 8.57 8.60 -11.42
CA GLY A 148 9.49 9.71 -11.64
C GLY A 148 9.32 10.85 -10.62
N LYS A 149 10.24 11.82 -10.69
CA LYS A 149 10.25 12.98 -9.77
C LYS A 149 9.32 14.14 -10.21
N ARG A 150 8.92 14.17 -11.48
CA ARG A 150 8.11 15.26 -12.06
C ARG A 150 6.71 14.76 -12.31
N SER A 151 5.72 15.60 -12.06
CA SER A 151 4.32 15.30 -12.38
C SER A 151 4.12 15.08 -13.88
N VAL A 152 3.17 14.24 -14.24
CA VAL A 152 2.84 13.82 -15.61
C VAL A 152 1.37 14.14 -15.89
N ALA A 153 1.08 14.77 -17.02
CA ALA A 153 -0.31 15.00 -17.42
C ALA A 153 -1.04 13.66 -17.65
N LEU A 154 -2.23 13.56 -17.08
CA LEU A 154 -3.10 12.42 -17.31
C LEU A 154 -3.87 12.60 -18.63
N PRO A 155 -4.11 11.51 -19.38
CA PRO A 155 -5.05 11.54 -20.49
C PRO A 155 -6.49 11.76 -19.97
N ALA A 156 -7.40 12.12 -20.87
CA ALA A 156 -8.81 12.15 -20.56
C ALA A 156 -9.31 10.72 -20.23
N GLY A 157 -10.20 10.62 -19.26
CA GLY A 157 -10.79 9.37 -18.80
C GLY A 157 -11.48 9.57 -17.46
N GLU A 158 -12.40 8.70 -17.12
CA GLU A 158 -13.04 8.68 -15.81
C GLU A 158 -12.06 8.10 -14.78
N LEU A 159 -11.84 8.83 -13.69
CA LEU A 159 -10.96 8.38 -12.60
C LEU A 159 -11.69 7.31 -11.75
N LEU A 160 -11.18 6.10 -11.75
CA LEU A 160 -11.69 4.99 -10.92
C LEU A 160 -10.99 4.93 -9.56
N LEU A 161 -9.66 5.10 -9.55
CA LEU A 161 -8.83 5.00 -8.34
C LEU A 161 -7.63 5.92 -8.45
N SER A 162 -7.24 6.50 -7.31
CA SER A 162 -5.93 7.16 -7.16
C SER A 162 -5.28 6.72 -5.86
N SER A 163 -3.99 6.37 -5.89
CA SER A 163 -3.23 6.00 -4.69
C SER A 163 -2.84 7.19 -3.80
N GLY A 164 -3.09 8.41 -4.23
CA GLY A 164 -2.84 9.66 -3.52
C GLY A 164 -3.45 10.84 -4.23
N PRO A 165 -3.35 12.05 -3.67
CA PRO A 165 -3.94 13.25 -4.24
C PRO A 165 -3.35 13.57 -5.61
N LEU A 166 -4.20 14.05 -6.53
CA LEU A 166 -3.81 14.54 -7.84
C LEU A 166 -3.62 16.05 -7.82
N GLU A 167 -2.77 16.55 -8.71
CA GLU A 167 -2.53 17.98 -8.88
C GLU A 167 -3.33 18.52 -10.07
N ARG A 168 -3.49 19.83 -10.14
CA ARG A 168 -4.13 20.50 -11.28
C ARG A 168 -3.27 21.67 -11.75
N ASP A 169 -3.17 21.79 -13.09
CA ASP A 169 -2.61 22.95 -13.77
C ASP A 169 -3.64 23.43 -14.80
N GLY A 170 -4.38 24.44 -14.43
CA GLY A 170 -5.56 24.87 -15.19
C GLY A 170 -6.59 23.74 -15.34
N SER A 171 -6.88 23.36 -16.58
CA SER A 171 -7.80 22.23 -16.90
C SER A 171 -7.11 20.87 -16.94
N ILE A 172 -5.78 20.81 -16.78
CA ILE A 172 -5.00 19.58 -16.87
C ILE A 172 -4.90 18.95 -15.50
N THR A 173 -5.27 17.67 -15.40
CA THR A 173 -5.00 16.86 -14.22
C THR A 173 -3.60 16.27 -14.32
N LEU A 174 -2.81 16.41 -13.27
CA LEU A 174 -1.43 15.93 -13.20
C LEU A 174 -1.32 14.79 -12.19
N LEU A 175 -0.56 13.77 -12.57
CA LEU A 175 -0.19 12.62 -11.74
C LEU A 175 1.16 12.92 -11.07
N PRO A 176 1.18 13.18 -9.76
CA PRO A 176 2.42 13.47 -9.03
C PRO A 176 3.37 12.26 -8.98
N SER A 177 4.60 12.53 -8.51
CA SER A 177 5.55 11.46 -8.15
C SER A 177 4.93 10.48 -7.16
N ASP A 178 5.28 9.19 -7.28
CA ASP A 178 4.85 8.13 -6.36
C ASP A 178 3.32 8.02 -6.26
N THR A 179 2.65 8.12 -7.39
CA THR A 179 1.20 8.00 -7.48
C THR A 179 0.82 7.09 -8.65
N THR A 180 -0.18 6.27 -8.44
CA THR A 180 -0.80 5.41 -9.45
C THR A 180 -2.28 5.73 -9.56
N VAL A 181 -2.79 5.82 -10.78
CA VAL A 181 -4.23 5.96 -11.06
C VAL A 181 -4.73 4.80 -11.91
N TRP A 182 -6.01 4.51 -11.76
CA TRP A 182 -6.79 3.68 -12.66
C TRP A 182 -7.83 4.56 -13.33
N LEU A 183 -7.91 4.51 -14.64
CA LEU A 183 -8.85 5.24 -15.46
C LEU A 183 -9.73 4.24 -16.23
N GLN A 184 -11.01 4.55 -16.38
CA GLN A 184 -11.88 3.85 -17.32
C GLN A 184 -11.37 4.13 -18.74
N GLY A 185 -11.10 3.10 -19.52
CA GLY A 185 -10.51 3.17 -20.87
C GLY A 185 -11.48 2.89 -21.99
#